data_e97667f161f83fc4ea8104136ff31073
#
_entry.id   e97667f161f83fc4ea8104136ff31073
#
_cell.length_a   1.000
_cell.length_b   1.000
_cell.length_c   1.000
_cell.angle_alpha   90.00
_cell.angle_beta   90.00
_cell.angle_gamma   90.00
#
_symmetry.space_group_name_H-M   'P 1'
#
loop_
_entity.id
_entity.type
_entity.pdbx_description
1 polymer ?
#
loop_
_entity_poly.entity_id
_entity_poly.type
_entity_poly.pdbx_seq_one_letter_code
_entity_poly.pdbx_strand_id
1 'polypeptide(L)'
;MKNILLADNFFENDSPIYAFFGVERRDKNMHSHDFWELSYVYEGRGTHYMNGSALPIRENEFLLISPKTEHCIVSPPKENGSLVRVCNVLAKKSYMNKIINQYREIDSFVDYDFTKMLNEDFCLQLSDDSHIVYNQLMAIAHEYNHFSEGSDYIIESCMINLLIYIARLHKAQTARQQTSDNKNEALDEVIKYIRSNFGGHLSLDFLAEQAHISREYLSRKFKNYTGTNLSDFIAEVRIERAKQLLRSSTHSITDISSYCGYTSLGNFQRFFKKLTGCSPSEYRKKMKKWTA
;
A
#
# COMPACT_ATOMS: atom_id res chain seq x y z
N MET A 1 -11.85 13.88 25.73
CA MET A 1 -11.91 12.52 26.34
C MET A 1 -11.92 11.54 25.19
N LYS A 2 -11.19 10.43 25.29
CA LYS A 2 -11.27 9.36 24.28
C LYS A 2 -12.65 8.69 24.41
N ASN A 3 -13.36 8.55 23.31
CA ASN A 3 -14.63 7.85 23.27
C ASN A 3 -14.35 6.33 23.22
N ILE A 4 -14.52 5.64 24.35
CA ILE A 4 -14.26 4.21 24.45
C ILE A 4 -15.60 3.47 24.57
N LEU A 5 -15.86 2.58 23.63
CA LEU A 5 -17.02 1.70 23.63
C LEU A 5 -16.67 0.41 24.40
N LEU A 6 -17.42 0.11 25.46
CA LEU A 6 -17.17 -1.04 26.30
C LEU A 6 -18.07 -2.23 25.89
N ALA A 7 -17.51 -3.43 25.95
CA ALA A 7 -18.21 -4.67 25.65
C ALA A 7 -19.54 -4.79 26.41
N ASP A 8 -19.57 -4.40 27.69
CA ASP A 8 -20.77 -4.47 28.54
C ASP A 8 -21.98 -3.67 28.01
N ASN A 9 -21.73 -2.72 27.07
CA ASN A 9 -22.81 -1.95 26.44
C ASN A 9 -23.47 -2.66 25.25
N PHE A 10 -22.89 -3.75 24.75
CA PHE A 10 -23.31 -4.41 23.52
C PHE A 10 -23.69 -5.88 23.75
N PHE A 11 -22.94 -6.59 24.59
CA PHE A 11 -23.09 -8.04 24.73
C PHE A 11 -24.14 -8.38 25.80
N GLU A 12 -25.31 -8.82 25.35
CA GLU A 12 -26.40 -9.27 26.23
C GLU A 12 -26.28 -10.76 26.55
N ASN A 13 -26.84 -11.19 27.68
CA ASN A 13 -27.03 -12.61 28.09
C ASN A 13 -25.77 -13.49 27.95
N ASP A 14 -24.58 -12.97 28.32
CA ASP A 14 -23.30 -13.66 28.22
C ASP A 14 -22.90 -14.09 26.81
N SER A 15 -23.60 -13.63 25.75
CA SER A 15 -23.22 -13.91 24.38
C SER A 15 -21.77 -13.50 24.12
N PRO A 16 -20.97 -14.34 23.48
CA PRO A 16 -19.59 -14.00 23.13
C PRO A 16 -19.48 -13.07 21.91
N ILE A 17 -20.56 -12.90 21.16
CA ILE A 17 -20.64 -12.04 19.97
C ILE A 17 -21.85 -11.12 20.05
N TYR A 18 -21.81 -10.04 19.24
CA TYR A 18 -22.95 -9.16 18.96
C TYR A 18 -22.93 -8.81 17.46
N ALA A 19 -24.03 -9.06 16.77
CA ALA A 19 -24.13 -8.84 15.33
C ALA A 19 -25.26 -7.87 14.98
N PHE A 20 -24.97 -6.85 14.16
CA PHE A 20 -25.96 -5.85 13.77
C PHE A 20 -25.66 -5.23 12.40
N PHE A 21 -26.72 -4.65 11.80
CA PHE A 21 -26.61 -3.82 10.60
C PHE A 21 -26.60 -2.34 10.99
N GLY A 22 -25.62 -1.61 10.52
CA GLY A 22 -25.41 -0.21 10.86
C GLY A 22 -25.36 0.70 9.63
N VAL A 23 -25.44 1.99 9.91
CA VAL A 23 -25.23 3.06 8.95
C VAL A 23 -24.23 4.03 9.51
N GLU A 24 -23.13 4.24 8.79
CA GLU A 24 -22.06 5.09 9.22
C GLU A 24 -22.41 6.58 9.06
N ARG A 25 -22.03 7.38 10.05
CA ARG A 25 -22.33 8.80 10.10
C ARG A 25 -21.49 9.60 9.11
N ARG A 26 -21.89 10.86 8.86
CA ARG A 26 -21.13 11.82 8.08
C ARG A 26 -20.14 12.63 8.90
N ASP A 27 -20.29 12.66 10.21
CA ASP A 27 -19.37 13.29 11.15
C ASP A 27 -18.26 12.33 11.57
N LYS A 28 -17.06 12.86 11.70
CA LYS A 28 -15.89 12.09 12.16
C LYS A 28 -15.95 11.92 13.67
N ASN A 29 -16.43 10.74 14.10
CA ASN A 29 -16.53 10.39 15.51
C ASN A 29 -15.54 9.25 15.83
N MET A 30 -14.27 9.62 16.05
CA MET A 30 -13.23 8.66 16.44
C MET A 30 -13.57 8.00 17.77
N HIS A 31 -13.45 6.67 17.81
CA HIS A 31 -13.66 5.86 18.99
C HIS A 31 -12.70 4.67 19.02
N SER A 32 -12.59 4.05 20.16
CA SER A 32 -11.95 2.75 20.36
C SER A 32 -12.87 1.84 21.19
N HIS A 33 -12.58 0.57 21.27
CA HIS A 33 -13.38 -0.42 21.98
C HIS A 33 -12.49 -1.48 22.64
N ASP A 34 -13.03 -2.30 23.53
CA ASP A 34 -12.31 -3.35 24.25
C ASP A 34 -12.59 -4.77 23.71
N PHE A 35 -13.27 -4.86 22.58
CA PHE A 35 -13.63 -6.08 21.85
C PHE A 35 -13.01 -6.11 20.45
N TRP A 36 -13.15 -7.20 19.73
CA TRP A 36 -12.85 -7.31 18.31
C TRP A 36 -14.04 -6.87 17.48
N GLU A 37 -13.80 -6.16 16.39
CA GLU A 37 -14.81 -5.76 15.43
C GLU A 37 -14.47 -6.25 14.02
N LEU A 38 -15.45 -6.92 13.39
CA LEU A 38 -15.50 -7.22 11.97
C LEU A 38 -16.57 -6.33 11.35
N SER A 39 -16.16 -5.38 10.50
CA SER A 39 -17.07 -4.44 9.84
C SER A 39 -17.01 -4.65 8.34
N TYR A 40 -18.13 -5.04 7.72
CA TYR A 40 -18.25 -5.27 6.28
C TYR A 40 -19.11 -4.22 5.62
N VAL A 41 -18.58 -3.53 4.62
CA VAL A 41 -19.34 -2.55 3.82
C VAL A 41 -20.13 -3.30 2.73
N TYR A 42 -21.44 -3.40 2.90
CA TYR A 42 -22.32 -4.04 1.91
C TYR A 42 -22.99 -3.05 0.96
N GLU A 43 -22.93 -1.75 1.24
CA GLU A 43 -23.45 -0.68 0.37
C GLU A 43 -22.73 0.64 0.62
N GLY A 44 -22.41 1.36 -0.44
CA GLY A 44 -21.86 2.71 -0.38
C GLY A 44 -20.34 2.77 -0.39
N ARG A 45 -19.84 3.98 -0.19
CA ARG A 45 -18.40 4.29 -0.13
C ARG A 45 -18.16 5.43 0.83
N GLY A 46 -17.00 5.43 1.50
CA GLY A 46 -16.66 6.43 2.49
C GLY A 46 -15.17 6.56 2.72
N THR A 47 -14.81 7.05 3.88
CA THR A 47 -13.44 7.16 4.35
C THR A 47 -13.30 6.49 5.71
N HIS A 48 -12.39 5.55 5.81
CA HIS A 48 -11.97 4.95 7.06
C HIS A 48 -10.78 5.73 7.62
N TYR A 49 -10.92 6.22 8.85
CA TYR A 49 -9.88 6.90 9.60
C TYR A 49 -9.34 5.97 10.67
N MET A 50 -8.02 5.84 10.76
CA MET A 50 -7.34 5.01 11.73
C MET A 50 -5.93 5.57 12.00
N ASN A 51 -5.55 5.72 13.27
CA ASN A 51 -4.19 6.12 13.69
C ASN A 51 -3.62 7.33 12.92
N GLY A 52 -4.45 8.33 12.62
CA GLY A 52 -4.07 9.52 11.86
C GLY A 52 -4.06 9.36 10.34
N SER A 53 -4.26 8.16 9.81
CA SER A 53 -4.40 7.88 8.38
C SER A 53 -5.85 7.95 7.94
N ALA A 54 -6.08 8.26 6.66
CA ALA A 54 -7.40 8.27 6.01
C ALA A 54 -7.33 7.42 4.74
N LEU A 55 -8.09 6.34 4.69
CA LEU A 55 -8.13 5.41 3.57
C LEU A 55 -9.55 5.37 2.98
N PRO A 56 -9.70 5.32 1.65
CA PRO A 56 -11.01 5.11 1.06
C PRO A 56 -11.52 3.71 1.45
N ILE A 57 -12.82 3.60 1.70
CA ILE A 57 -13.51 2.32 1.91
C ILE A 57 -14.77 2.28 1.03
N ARG A 58 -15.07 1.12 0.50
CA ARG A 58 -16.17 0.92 -0.46
C ARG A 58 -16.83 -0.43 -0.28
N GLU A 59 -17.93 -0.63 -0.99
CA GLU A 59 -18.67 -1.89 -1.07
C GLU A 59 -17.75 -3.08 -1.35
N ASN A 60 -18.01 -4.20 -0.69
CA ASN A 60 -17.23 -5.44 -0.71
C ASN A 60 -15.85 -5.32 -0.05
N GLU A 61 -15.63 -4.30 0.74
CA GLU A 61 -14.47 -4.22 1.63
C GLU A 61 -14.87 -4.47 3.08
N PHE A 62 -13.96 -5.04 3.85
CA PHE A 62 -14.18 -5.29 5.27
C PHE A 62 -12.97 -4.88 6.09
N LEU A 63 -13.24 -4.63 7.36
CA LEU A 63 -12.26 -4.32 8.39
C LEU A 63 -12.25 -5.42 9.44
N LEU A 64 -11.05 -5.81 9.90
CA LEU A 64 -10.85 -6.52 11.15
C LEU A 64 -10.08 -5.60 12.08
N ILE A 65 -10.72 -5.17 13.17
CA ILE A 65 -10.21 -4.15 14.08
C ILE A 65 -10.00 -4.75 15.46
N SER A 66 -8.77 -4.63 15.97
CA SER A 66 -8.42 -5.12 17.31
C SER A 66 -8.91 -4.18 18.41
N PRO A 67 -9.05 -4.69 19.65
CA PRO A 67 -9.31 -3.87 20.83
C PRO A 67 -8.30 -2.72 20.95
N LYS A 68 -8.77 -1.53 21.41
CA LYS A 68 -8.02 -0.29 21.64
C LYS A 68 -7.61 0.49 20.37
N THR A 69 -7.77 -0.06 19.19
CA THR A 69 -7.52 0.67 17.93
C THR A 69 -8.50 1.83 17.79
N GLU A 70 -7.99 3.05 17.64
CA GLU A 70 -8.79 4.25 17.45
C GLU A 70 -9.15 4.43 15.98
N HIS A 71 -10.45 4.39 15.66
CA HIS A 71 -10.93 4.41 14.28
C HIS A 71 -12.33 5.05 14.14
N CYS A 72 -12.75 5.33 12.91
CA CYS A 72 -14.12 5.53 12.50
C CYS A 72 -14.28 5.41 10.98
N ILE A 73 -15.47 5.04 10.52
CA ILE A 73 -15.86 5.15 9.11
C ILE A 73 -16.75 6.38 8.97
N VAL A 74 -16.48 7.20 7.96
CA VAL A 74 -17.22 8.43 7.67
C VAL A 74 -17.87 8.32 6.30
N SER A 75 -19.18 8.45 6.25
CA SER A 75 -19.95 8.54 5.00
C SER A 75 -19.68 9.87 4.28
N PRO A 76 -19.73 9.91 2.95
CA PRO A 76 -19.48 11.14 2.20
C PRO A 76 -20.59 12.21 2.46
N PRO A 77 -20.33 13.50 2.17
CA PRO A 77 -21.36 14.53 2.15
C PRO A 77 -22.56 14.14 1.28
N LYS A 78 -23.75 14.69 1.58
CA LYS A 78 -25.00 14.32 0.86
C LYS A 78 -24.89 14.49 -0.65
N GLU A 79 -24.18 15.53 -1.08
CA GLU A 79 -23.96 15.85 -2.49
C GLU A 79 -23.08 14.83 -3.22
N ASN A 80 -22.30 14.05 -2.47
CA ASN A 80 -21.24 13.16 -3.00
C ASN A 80 -21.56 11.67 -2.90
N GLY A 81 -22.74 11.29 -2.41
CA GLY A 81 -23.14 9.88 -2.39
C GLY A 81 -24.06 9.44 -1.24
N SER A 82 -24.39 8.16 -1.27
CA SER A 82 -25.19 7.46 -0.25
C SER A 82 -24.36 7.24 1.04
N LEU A 83 -25.07 6.94 2.12
CA LEU A 83 -24.44 6.54 3.38
C LEU A 83 -23.75 5.17 3.21
N VAL A 84 -22.66 4.99 3.94
CA VAL A 84 -22.00 3.70 4.08
C VAL A 84 -22.85 2.82 4.99
N ARG A 85 -23.20 1.64 4.51
CA ARG A 85 -23.95 0.63 5.26
C ARG A 85 -23.05 -0.55 5.57
N VAL A 86 -23.07 -0.97 6.81
CA VAL A 86 -22.17 -2.01 7.33
C VAL A 86 -22.93 -3.13 8.01
N CYS A 87 -22.40 -4.35 7.90
CA CYS A 87 -22.72 -5.45 8.79
C CYS A 87 -21.56 -5.59 9.76
N ASN A 88 -21.81 -5.41 11.05
CA ASN A 88 -20.83 -5.50 12.09
C ASN A 88 -21.04 -6.78 12.92
N VAL A 89 -19.94 -7.49 13.16
CA VAL A 89 -19.86 -8.58 14.13
C VAL A 89 -18.79 -8.22 15.15
N LEU A 90 -19.23 -7.95 16.37
CA LEU A 90 -18.38 -7.70 17.52
C LEU A 90 -18.12 -9.02 18.23
N ALA A 91 -16.88 -9.24 18.72
CA ALA A 91 -16.53 -10.45 19.43
C ALA A 91 -15.72 -10.13 20.68
N LYS A 92 -16.12 -10.70 21.84
CA LYS A 92 -15.38 -10.56 23.09
C LYS A 92 -13.93 -11.04 22.91
N LYS A 93 -12.98 -10.31 23.49
CA LYS A 93 -11.55 -10.67 23.43
C LYS A 93 -11.29 -12.10 23.92
N SER A 94 -11.97 -12.52 24.98
CA SER A 94 -11.87 -13.88 25.52
C SER A 94 -12.32 -14.96 24.52
N TYR A 95 -13.38 -14.69 23.76
CA TYR A 95 -13.90 -15.58 22.73
C TYR A 95 -12.95 -15.71 21.55
N MET A 96 -12.45 -14.59 21.03
CA MET A 96 -11.46 -14.61 19.95
C MET A 96 -10.18 -15.35 20.36
N ASN A 97 -9.70 -15.12 21.60
CA ASN A 97 -8.53 -15.82 22.13
C ASN A 97 -8.80 -17.33 22.25
N LYS A 98 -10.00 -17.75 22.71
CA LYS A 98 -10.40 -19.16 22.78
C LYS A 98 -10.32 -19.81 21.40
N ILE A 99 -10.95 -19.21 20.39
CA ILE A 99 -10.94 -19.74 19.00
C ILE A 99 -9.51 -19.86 18.48
N ILE A 100 -8.74 -18.78 18.55
CA ILE A 100 -7.38 -18.76 18.02
C ILE A 100 -6.49 -19.81 18.71
N ASN A 101 -6.55 -19.93 20.03
CA ASN A 101 -5.77 -20.92 20.77
C ASN A 101 -6.20 -22.36 20.48
N GLN A 102 -7.49 -22.61 20.32
CA GLN A 102 -8.02 -23.96 20.03
C GLN A 102 -7.56 -24.47 18.65
N TYR A 103 -7.39 -23.57 17.67
CA TYR A 103 -7.02 -23.94 16.32
C TYR A 103 -5.55 -23.67 15.98
N ARG A 104 -4.78 -23.09 16.90
CA ARG A 104 -3.35 -22.81 16.75
C ARG A 104 -2.51 -24.07 16.51
N GLU A 105 -2.95 -25.21 17.03
CA GLU A 105 -2.26 -26.50 16.89
C GLU A 105 -2.55 -27.21 15.55
N ILE A 106 -3.45 -26.69 14.73
CA ILE A 106 -3.75 -27.24 13.41
C ILE A 106 -2.73 -26.68 12.41
N ASP A 107 -1.98 -27.54 11.74
CA ASP A 107 -0.88 -27.19 10.80
C ASP A 107 -1.23 -26.09 9.77
N SER A 108 -2.49 -26.02 9.33
CA SER A 108 -2.95 -24.99 8.40
C SER A 108 -3.04 -23.59 9.00
N PHE A 109 -3.02 -23.45 10.34
CA PHE A 109 -2.98 -22.19 11.07
C PHE A 109 -1.57 -21.76 11.45
N VAL A 110 -0.58 -22.67 11.46
CA VAL A 110 0.79 -22.43 11.95
C VAL A 110 1.53 -21.40 11.06
N ASP A 111 1.21 -21.34 9.77
CA ASP A 111 1.83 -20.41 8.84
C ASP A 111 1.38 -18.94 8.99
N TYR A 112 0.37 -18.65 9.83
CA TYR A 112 -0.12 -17.31 10.07
C TYR A 112 -0.02 -16.95 11.54
N ASP A 113 0.83 -15.97 11.85
CA ASP A 113 1.05 -15.54 13.23
C ASP A 113 -0.10 -14.66 13.75
N PHE A 114 -1.23 -15.31 14.11
CA PHE A 114 -2.33 -14.64 14.79
C PHE A 114 -1.92 -14.02 16.14
N THR A 115 -0.78 -14.41 16.72
CA THR A 115 -0.31 -13.84 17.99
C THR A 115 0.11 -12.38 17.84
N LYS A 116 0.62 -11.97 16.68
CA LYS A 116 0.85 -10.56 16.38
C LYS A 116 -0.46 -9.78 16.36
N MET A 117 -1.50 -10.32 15.71
CA MET A 117 -2.82 -9.69 15.68
C MET A 117 -3.42 -9.53 17.09
N LEU A 118 -3.17 -10.48 18.01
CA LEU A 118 -3.71 -10.46 19.37
C LEU A 118 -3.01 -9.45 20.29
N ASN A 119 -1.78 -9.06 20.00
CA ASN A 119 -0.92 -8.28 20.90
C ASN A 119 -0.69 -6.83 20.48
N GLU A 120 -1.05 -6.43 19.26
CA GLU A 120 -0.81 -5.09 18.71
C GLU A 120 -2.14 -4.37 18.44
N ASP A 121 -2.10 -3.02 18.41
CA ASP A 121 -3.17 -2.19 17.86
C ASP A 121 -3.24 -2.48 16.36
N PHE A 122 -4.15 -3.34 15.96
CA PHE A 122 -4.23 -3.93 14.64
C PHE A 122 -5.53 -3.56 13.96
N CYS A 123 -5.43 -3.11 12.72
CA CYS A 123 -6.57 -2.98 11.83
C CYS A 123 -6.18 -3.43 10.43
N LEU A 124 -6.97 -4.30 9.87
CA LEU A 124 -6.81 -4.83 8.53
C LEU A 124 -7.99 -4.40 7.67
N GLN A 125 -7.71 -3.77 6.53
CA GLN A 125 -8.71 -3.46 5.50
C GLN A 125 -8.42 -4.28 4.25
N LEU A 126 -9.37 -5.10 3.82
CA LEU A 126 -9.25 -6.02 2.68
C LEU A 126 -10.51 -5.99 1.80
N SER A 127 -10.35 -6.37 0.53
CA SER A 127 -11.46 -6.62 -0.40
C SER A 127 -11.90 -8.08 -0.34
N ASP A 128 -13.22 -8.30 -0.41
CA ASP A 128 -13.86 -9.62 -0.47
C ASP A 128 -14.46 -9.88 -1.87
N ASP A 129 -13.60 -9.98 -2.87
CA ASP A 129 -14.00 -10.16 -4.26
C ASP A 129 -14.80 -11.46 -4.50
N SER A 130 -14.70 -12.43 -3.60
CA SER A 130 -15.37 -13.73 -3.65
C SER A 130 -16.63 -13.83 -2.81
N HIS A 131 -16.99 -12.78 -2.07
CA HIS A 131 -18.11 -12.72 -1.14
C HIS A 131 -18.08 -13.82 -0.04
N ILE A 132 -16.94 -14.41 0.24
CA ILE A 132 -16.80 -15.43 1.30
C ILE A 132 -17.01 -14.79 2.67
N VAL A 133 -16.35 -13.64 2.94
CA VAL A 133 -16.51 -12.91 4.19
C VAL A 133 -17.96 -12.47 4.38
N TYR A 134 -18.56 -11.91 3.33
CA TYR A 134 -19.97 -11.52 3.33
C TYR A 134 -20.89 -12.67 3.75
N ASN A 135 -20.78 -13.83 3.11
CA ASN A 135 -21.62 -14.98 3.37
C ASN A 135 -21.47 -15.50 4.81
N GLN A 136 -20.24 -15.51 5.34
CA GLN A 136 -20.02 -15.95 6.73
C GLN A 136 -20.61 -14.93 7.72
N LEU A 137 -20.44 -13.62 7.50
CA LEU A 137 -21.02 -12.59 8.37
C LEU A 137 -22.55 -12.61 8.33
N MET A 138 -23.15 -12.84 7.15
CA MET A 138 -24.61 -13.00 7.05
C MET A 138 -25.12 -14.22 7.80
N ALA A 139 -24.41 -15.35 7.74
CA ALA A 139 -24.76 -16.54 8.50
C ALA A 139 -24.66 -16.28 10.01
N ILE A 140 -23.59 -15.62 10.47
CA ILE A 140 -23.45 -15.24 11.89
C ILE A 140 -24.58 -14.30 12.32
N ALA A 141 -24.88 -13.27 11.54
CA ALA A 141 -25.95 -12.32 11.85
C ALA A 141 -27.33 -13.00 11.87
N HIS A 142 -27.56 -13.96 10.98
CA HIS A 142 -28.80 -14.75 10.96
C HIS A 142 -28.94 -15.57 12.24
N GLU A 143 -27.94 -16.38 12.58
CA GLU A 143 -27.95 -17.23 13.77
C GLU A 143 -28.04 -16.42 15.07
N TYR A 144 -27.35 -15.27 15.12
CA TYR A 144 -27.42 -14.36 16.27
C TYR A 144 -28.84 -13.81 16.48
N ASN A 145 -29.52 -13.36 15.40
CA ASN A 145 -30.84 -12.75 15.49
C ASN A 145 -31.99 -13.78 15.59
N HIS A 146 -31.75 -15.04 15.22
CA HIS A 146 -32.74 -16.13 15.24
C HIS A 146 -32.22 -17.32 16.05
N PHE A 147 -31.62 -17.03 17.21
CA PHE A 147 -30.92 -18.00 18.03
C PHE A 147 -31.78 -19.24 18.35
N SER A 148 -31.25 -20.41 18.07
CA SER A 148 -31.88 -21.71 18.27
C SER A 148 -30.86 -22.76 18.71
N GLU A 149 -31.32 -24.00 18.94
CA GLU A 149 -30.42 -25.10 19.28
C GLU A 149 -29.37 -25.31 18.19
N GLY A 150 -28.07 -25.26 18.55
CA GLY A 150 -26.94 -25.41 17.63
C GLY A 150 -26.42 -24.11 17.03
N SER A 151 -27.06 -22.95 17.24
CA SER A 151 -26.62 -21.67 16.72
C SER A 151 -25.17 -21.32 17.15
N ASP A 152 -24.80 -21.64 18.40
CA ASP A 152 -23.42 -21.42 18.88
C ASP A 152 -22.36 -22.16 18.06
N TYR A 153 -22.65 -23.39 17.65
CA TYR A 153 -21.73 -24.17 16.81
C TYR A 153 -21.63 -23.62 15.38
N ILE A 154 -22.74 -23.15 14.83
CA ILE A 154 -22.75 -22.52 13.49
C ILE A 154 -21.95 -21.23 13.54
N ILE A 155 -22.17 -20.38 14.54
CA ILE A 155 -21.45 -19.13 14.75
C ILE A 155 -19.94 -19.40 14.90
N GLU A 156 -19.56 -20.35 15.76
CA GLU A 156 -18.14 -20.71 15.97
C GLU A 156 -17.51 -21.22 14.67
N SER A 157 -18.20 -22.08 13.93
CA SER A 157 -17.72 -22.58 12.62
C SER A 157 -17.55 -21.44 11.60
N CYS A 158 -18.49 -20.51 11.52
CA CYS A 158 -18.38 -19.35 10.65
C CYS A 158 -17.22 -18.45 11.03
N MET A 159 -17.01 -18.19 12.33
CA MET A 159 -15.89 -17.40 12.83
C MET A 159 -14.52 -18.03 12.50
N ILE A 160 -14.42 -19.37 12.62
CA ILE A 160 -13.21 -20.10 12.24
C ILE A 160 -12.93 -19.92 10.74
N ASN A 161 -13.94 -20.17 9.89
CA ASN A 161 -13.81 -20.01 8.43
C ASN A 161 -13.40 -18.57 8.06
N LEU A 162 -13.99 -17.56 8.71
CA LEU A 162 -13.60 -16.15 8.54
C LEU A 162 -12.13 -15.92 8.85
N LEU A 163 -11.65 -16.36 10.02
CA LEU A 163 -10.27 -16.16 10.42
C LEU A 163 -9.29 -16.82 9.46
N ILE A 164 -9.55 -18.06 9.04
CA ILE A 164 -8.73 -18.75 8.04
C ILE A 164 -8.69 -17.96 6.73
N TYR A 165 -9.84 -17.50 6.26
CA TYR A 165 -9.93 -16.79 4.98
C TYR A 165 -9.24 -15.42 5.05
N ILE A 166 -9.45 -14.66 6.13
CA ILE A 166 -8.77 -13.38 6.37
C ILE A 166 -7.25 -13.57 6.42
N ALA A 167 -6.76 -14.61 7.10
CA ALA A 167 -5.34 -14.94 7.13
C ALA A 167 -4.76 -15.19 5.73
N ARG A 168 -5.48 -15.95 4.89
CA ARG A 168 -5.07 -16.22 3.50
C ARG A 168 -5.05 -14.95 2.65
N LEU A 169 -6.06 -14.10 2.78
CA LEU A 169 -6.12 -12.81 2.06
C LEU A 169 -4.98 -11.89 2.48
N HIS A 170 -4.72 -11.77 3.78
CA HIS A 170 -3.63 -10.94 4.29
C HIS A 170 -2.25 -11.45 3.84
N LYS A 171 -2.00 -12.75 3.92
CA LYS A 171 -0.76 -13.37 3.41
C LYS A 171 -0.57 -13.07 1.92
N ALA A 172 -1.62 -13.19 1.12
CA ALA A 172 -1.58 -12.88 -0.32
C ALA A 172 -1.33 -11.39 -0.59
N GLN A 173 -1.92 -10.48 0.19
CA GLN A 173 -1.71 -9.04 0.09
C GLN A 173 -0.26 -8.66 0.47
N THR A 174 0.25 -9.19 1.58
CA THR A 174 1.64 -8.95 2.04
C THR A 174 2.65 -9.45 1.03
N ALA A 175 2.45 -10.63 0.45
CA ALA A 175 3.31 -11.15 -0.62
C ALA A 175 3.30 -10.27 -1.88
N ARG A 176 2.13 -9.69 -2.24
CA ARG A 176 2.03 -8.72 -3.36
C ARG A 176 2.72 -7.40 -3.04
N GLN A 177 2.62 -6.91 -1.81
CA GLN A 177 3.32 -5.70 -1.35
C GLN A 177 4.82 -5.90 -1.37
N GLN A 178 5.35 -6.99 -0.80
CA GLN A 178 6.78 -7.32 -0.82
C GLN A 178 7.34 -7.41 -2.24
N THR A 179 6.58 -8.04 -3.17
CA THR A 179 6.98 -8.06 -4.60
C THR A 179 6.93 -6.68 -5.25
N SER A 180 6.04 -5.79 -4.82
CA SER A 180 5.98 -4.40 -5.31
C SER A 180 7.12 -3.56 -4.75
N ASP A 181 7.43 -3.71 -3.47
CA ASP A 181 8.51 -2.99 -2.77
C ASP A 181 9.88 -3.42 -3.31
N ASN A 182 10.14 -4.71 -3.46
CA ASN A 182 11.35 -5.24 -4.11
C ASN A 182 11.52 -4.71 -5.55
N LYS A 183 10.41 -4.52 -6.29
CA LYS A 183 10.46 -3.99 -7.65
C LYS A 183 10.67 -2.48 -7.70
N ASN A 184 10.23 -1.73 -6.69
CA ASN A 184 10.55 -0.31 -6.55
C ASN A 184 12.02 -0.12 -6.12
N GLU A 185 12.52 -0.94 -5.20
CA GLU A 185 13.95 -1.00 -4.85
C GLU A 185 14.82 -1.28 -6.09
N ALA A 186 14.41 -2.23 -6.95
CA ALA A 186 15.12 -2.50 -8.20
C ALA A 186 15.17 -1.29 -9.14
N LEU A 187 14.12 -0.46 -9.21
CA LEU A 187 14.13 0.79 -9.98
C LEU A 187 15.06 1.84 -9.36
N ASP A 188 15.10 1.93 -8.03
CA ASP A 188 16.03 2.81 -7.32
C ASP A 188 17.48 2.38 -7.52
N GLU A 189 17.77 1.09 -7.55
CA GLU A 189 19.09 0.54 -7.89
C GLU A 189 19.49 0.91 -9.32
N VAL A 190 18.58 0.79 -10.29
CA VAL A 190 18.82 1.24 -11.68
C VAL A 190 19.16 2.73 -11.72
N ILE A 191 18.41 3.57 -11.04
CA ILE A 191 18.65 5.02 -10.98
C ILE A 191 20.02 5.32 -10.38
N LYS A 192 20.34 4.67 -9.25
CA LYS A 192 21.63 4.80 -8.56
C LYS A 192 22.78 4.36 -9.46
N TYR A 193 22.62 3.23 -10.16
CA TYR A 193 23.60 2.71 -11.08
C TYR A 193 23.86 3.70 -12.25
N ILE A 194 22.80 4.23 -12.88
CA ILE A 194 22.91 5.22 -13.95
C ILE A 194 23.67 6.45 -13.48
N ARG A 195 23.36 6.98 -12.31
CA ARG A 195 24.01 8.17 -11.75
C ARG A 195 25.50 7.95 -11.45
N SER A 196 25.87 6.75 -11.01
CA SER A 196 27.25 6.38 -10.69
C SER A 196 28.08 6.00 -11.92
N ASN A 197 27.43 5.46 -12.97
CA ASN A 197 28.09 4.89 -14.15
C ASN A 197 27.69 5.58 -15.47
N PHE A 198 27.30 6.86 -15.41
CA PHE A 198 26.73 7.62 -16.53
C PHE A 198 27.58 7.60 -17.81
N GLY A 199 28.91 7.50 -17.69
CA GLY A 199 29.85 7.43 -18.82
C GLY A 199 29.94 6.08 -19.51
N GLY A 200 29.39 5.03 -18.89
CA GLY A 200 29.46 3.66 -19.38
C GLY A 200 28.36 3.29 -20.39
N HIS A 201 28.35 2.00 -20.75
CA HIS A 201 27.30 1.42 -21.58
C HIS A 201 26.03 1.19 -20.76
N LEU A 202 24.98 1.96 -21.01
CA LEU A 202 23.70 1.93 -20.27
C LEU A 202 22.56 1.55 -21.21
N SER A 203 22.51 0.26 -21.63
CA SER A 203 21.39 -0.24 -22.41
C SER A 203 20.24 -0.69 -21.50
N LEU A 204 19.03 -0.70 -22.05
CA LEU A 204 17.84 -1.18 -21.33
C LEU A 204 18.01 -2.64 -20.87
N ASP A 205 18.58 -3.48 -21.75
CA ASP A 205 18.83 -4.91 -21.47
C ASP A 205 19.83 -5.08 -20.32
N PHE A 206 20.95 -4.37 -20.39
CA PHE A 206 21.97 -4.39 -19.35
C PHE A 206 21.43 -3.94 -17.99
N LEU A 207 20.70 -2.84 -17.96
CA LEU A 207 20.14 -2.32 -16.70
C LEU A 207 19.05 -3.21 -16.11
N ALA A 208 18.25 -3.87 -16.96
CA ALA A 208 17.25 -4.83 -16.53
C ALA A 208 17.91 -6.09 -15.92
N GLU A 209 18.98 -6.59 -16.52
CA GLU A 209 19.77 -7.71 -16.02
C GLU A 209 20.43 -7.38 -14.67
N GLN A 210 21.05 -6.19 -14.53
CA GLN A 210 21.66 -5.76 -13.28
C GLN A 210 20.65 -5.64 -12.12
N ALA A 211 19.43 -5.24 -12.41
CA ALA A 211 18.37 -5.10 -11.41
C ALA A 211 17.51 -6.36 -11.25
N HIS A 212 17.85 -7.47 -11.90
CA HIS A 212 17.12 -8.74 -11.89
C HIS A 212 15.62 -8.61 -12.23
N ILE A 213 15.29 -7.72 -13.19
CA ILE A 213 13.92 -7.49 -13.67
C ILE A 213 13.85 -7.67 -15.19
N SER A 214 12.63 -7.90 -15.72
CA SER A 214 12.48 -8.01 -17.17
C SER A 214 12.62 -6.65 -17.87
N ARG A 215 13.13 -6.67 -19.10
CA ARG A 215 13.24 -5.50 -19.98
C ARG A 215 11.90 -4.77 -20.15
N GLU A 216 10.82 -5.54 -20.36
CA GLU A 216 9.45 -4.99 -20.53
C GLU A 216 8.97 -4.31 -19.25
N TYR A 217 9.29 -4.89 -18.09
CA TYR A 217 8.97 -4.29 -16.80
C TYR A 217 9.73 -2.97 -16.63
N LEU A 218 11.05 -2.96 -16.81
CA LEU A 218 11.88 -1.75 -16.70
C LEU A 218 11.36 -0.67 -17.64
N SER A 219 11.16 -0.97 -18.93
CA SER A 219 10.69 0.00 -19.92
C SER A 219 9.37 0.66 -19.55
N ARG A 220 8.39 -0.15 -19.11
CA ARG A 220 7.04 0.33 -18.76
C ARG A 220 7.01 1.08 -17.43
N LYS A 221 7.70 0.57 -16.41
CA LYS A 221 7.61 1.11 -15.04
C LYS A 221 8.54 2.29 -14.79
N PHE A 222 9.70 2.33 -15.45
CA PHE A 222 10.66 3.41 -15.25
C PHE A 222 10.05 4.79 -15.54
N LYS A 223 9.31 4.92 -16.64
CA LYS A 223 8.63 6.18 -16.98
C LYS A 223 7.58 6.57 -15.95
N ASN A 224 6.80 5.62 -15.45
CA ASN A 224 5.79 5.88 -14.42
C ASN A 224 6.42 6.27 -13.09
N TYR A 225 7.58 5.71 -12.77
CA TYR A 225 8.30 5.96 -11.52
C TYR A 225 9.09 7.28 -11.52
N THR A 226 9.78 7.60 -12.65
CA THR A 226 10.66 8.79 -12.78
C THR A 226 10.01 9.97 -13.50
N GLY A 227 8.87 9.77 -14.16
CA GLY A 227 8.23 10.75 -15.03
C GLY A 227 8.81 10.83 -16.45
N THR A 228 9.98 10.23 -16.71
CA THR A 228 10.68 10.27 -17.99
C THR A 228 11.06 8.88 -18.49
N ASN A 229 11.25 8.68 -19.79
CA ASN A 229 11.75 7.40 -20.29
C ASN A 229 13.25 7.22 -19.97
N LEU A 230 13.72 5.97 -19.94
CA LEU A 230 15.08 5.62 -19.55
C LEU A 230 16.15 6.34 -20.37
N SER A 231 15.96 6.46 -21.68
CA SER A 231 16.95 7.10 -22.58
C SER A 231 17.06 8.60 -22.32
N ASP A 232 15.94 9.28 -22.09
CA ASP A 232 15.93 10.70 -21.75
C ASP A 232 16.54 10.93 -20.36
N PHE A 233 16.22 10.08 -19.38
CA PHE A 233 16.82 10.14 -18.04
C PHE A 233 18.36 10.00 -18.08
N ILE A 234 18.89 9.03 -18.85
CA ILE A 234 20.33 8.86 -19.03
C ILE A 234 20.94 10.12 -19.67
N ALA A 235 20.26 10.67 -20.69
CA ALA A 235 20.73 11.90 -21.34
C ALA A 235 20.77 13.09 -20.37
N GLU A 236 19.74 13.25 -19.52
CA GLU A 236 19.70 14.30 -18.49
C GLU A 236 20.86 14.16 -17.49
N VAL A 237 21.11 12.96 -16.97
CA VAL A 237 22.24 12.70 -16.05
C VAL A 237 23.57 13.04 -16.69
N ARG A 238 23.78 12.63 -17.93
CA ARG A 238 25.01 12.91 -18.69
C ARG A 238 25.22 14.40 -18.95
N ILE A 239 24.18 15.11 -19.34
CA ILE A 239 24.24 16.56 -19.59
C ILE A 239 24.46 17.34 -18.31
N GLU A 240 23.83 16.93 -17.19
CA GLU A 240 24.08 17.59 -15.92
C GLU A 240 25.55 17.43 -15.48
N ARG A 241 26.13 16.26 -15.69
CA ARG A 241 27.55 16.03 -15.44
C ARG A 241 28.44 16.86 -16.36
N ALA A 242 28.08 16.97 -17.63
CA ALA A 242 28.79 17.82 -18.61
C ALA A 242 28.75 19.31 -18.20
N LYS A 243 27.62 19.82 -17.70
CA LYS A 243 27.50 21.18 -17.18
C LYS A 243 28.46 21.45 -16.03
N GLN A 244 28.61 20.50 -15.10
CA GLN A 244 29.58 20.60 -14.02
C GLN A 244 31.00 20.70 -14.54
N LEU A 245 31.39 19.80 -15.45
CA LEU A 245 32.75 19.82 -16.06
C LEU A 245 33.04 21.08 -16.89
N LEU A 246 32.04 21.59 -17.62
CA LEU A 246 32.17 22.84 -18.37
C LEU A 246 32.41 24.04 -17.46
N ARG A 247 31.92 24.03 -16.23
CA ARG A 247 32.15 25.08 -15.21
C ARG A 247 33.51 24.95 -14.53
N SER A 248 33.89 23.72 -14.14
CA SER A 248 35.00 23.46 -13.22
C SER A 248 36.30 23.05 -13.90
N SER A 249 36.32 22.83 -15.21
CA SER A 249 37.52 22.35 -15.91
C SER A 249 37.80 23.07 -17.20
N THR A 250 39.07 22.90 -17.71
CA THR A 250 39.56 23.37 -18.97
C THR A 250 39.56 22.30 -20.08
N HIS A 251 39.05 21.10 -19.78
CA HIS A 251 38.98 20.01 -20.77
C HIS A 251 38.28 20.42 -22.06
N SER A 252 38.68 19.84 -23.16
CA SER A 252 38.02 20.13 -24.47
C SER A 252 36.55 19.68 -24.45
N ILE A 253 35.73 20.27 -25.31
CA ILE A 253 34.32 19.85 -25.44
C ILE A 253 34.22 18.39 -25.88
N THR A 254 35.19 17.92 -26.69
CA THR A 254 35.27 16.53 -27.14
C THR A 254 35.57 15.59 -26.00
N ASP A 255 36.54 15.92 -25.12
CA ASP A 255 36.90 15.10 -23.96
C ASP A 255 35.72 14.99 -23.00
N ILE A 256 35.04 16.10 -22.72
CA ILE A 256 33.84 16.12 -21.87
C ILE A 256 32.73 15.24 -22.47
N SER A 257 32.51 15.34 -23.80
CA SER A 257 31.55 14.51 -24.51
C SER A 257 31.83 13.01 -24.31
N SER A 258 33.07 12.60 -24.53
CA SER A 258 33.52 11.21 -24.38
C SER A 258 33.42 10.74 -22.93
N TYR A 259 33.87 11.55 -21.97
CA TYR A 259 33.76 11.25 -20.55
C TYR A 259 32.31 11.08 -20.08
N CYS A 260 31.40 11.84 -20.65
CA CYS A 260 29.95 11.72 -20.36
C CYS A 260 29.27 10.59 -21.14
N GLY A 261 30.02 9.72 -21.83
CA GLY A 261 29.49 8.50 -22.45
C GLY A 261 28.82 8.72 -23.80
N TYR A 262 29.15 9.81 -24.51
CA TYR A 262 28.71 10.02 -25.88
C TYR A 262 29.78 9.54 -26.89
N THR A 263 29.35 8.65 -27.78
CA THR A 263 30.21 8.11 -28.86
C THR A 263 30.39 9.11 -30.03
N SER A 264 29.54 10.13 -30.07
CA SER A 264 29.55 11.16 -31.15
C SER A 264 29.38 12.56 -30.54
N LEU A 265 30.30 13.43 -30.87
CA LEU A 265 30.24 14.84 -30.47
C LEU A 265 28.98 15.54 -30.98
N GLY A 266 28.50 15.20 -32.18
CA GLY A 266 27.27 15.76 -32.73
C GLY A 266 26.03 15.39 -31.92
N ASN A 267 25.92 14.14 -31.44
CA ASN A 267 24.86 13.72 -30.56
C ASN A 267 24.92 14.45 -29.21
N PHE A 268 26.10 14.57 -28.61
CA PHE A 268 26.30 15.35 -27.39
C PHE A 268 25.83 16.80 -27.56
N GLN A 269 26.29 17.51 -28.61
CA GLN A 269 25.91 18.90 -28.85
C GLN A 269 24.39 19.06 -29.03
N ARG A 270 23.75 18.14 -29.76
CA ARG A 270 22.30 18.12 -29.98
C ARG A 270 21.53 17.97 -28.66
N PHE A 271 21.89 16.98 -27.84
CA PHE A 271 21.24 16.74 -26.54
C PHE A 271 21.53 17.89 -25.56
N PHE A 272 22.77 18.38 -25.52
CA PHE A 272 23.13 19.51 -24.67
C PHE A 272 22.30 20.75 -25.01
N LYS A 273 22.20 21.11 -26.30
CA LYS A 273 21.40 22.25 -26.76
C LYS A 273 19.90 22.03 -26.48
N LYS A 274 19.39 20.81 -26.69
CA LYS A 274 18.00 20.47 -26.39
C LYS A 274 17.66 20.72 -24.90
N LEU A 275 18.55 20.33 -23.98
CA LEU A 275 18.29 20.37 -22.53
C LEU A 275 18.71 21.73 -21.89
N THR A 276 19.62 22.50 -22.49
CA THR A 276 20.13 23.73 -21.87
C THR A 276 19.79 25.00 -22.65
N GLY A 277 19.25 24.87 -23.85
CA GLY A 277 18.93 25.99 -24.76
C GLY A 277 20.12 26.58 -25.50
N CYS A 278 21.37 26.16 -25.22
CA CYS A 278 22.57 26.70 -25.86
C CYS A 278 23.63 25.61 -26.12
N SER A 279 24.63 25.89 -26.95
CA SER A 279 25.73 24.96 -27.22
C SER A 279 26.65 24.83 -26.00
N PRO A 280 27.40 23.69 -25.84
CA PRO A 280 28.40 23.54 -24.79
C PRO A 280 29.43 24.66 -24.70
N SER A 281 29.87 25.16 -25.85
CA SER A 281 30.84 26.28 -25.95
C SER A 281 30.25 27.60 -25.46
N GLU A 282 29.01 27.89 -25.84
CA GLU A 282 28.28 29.09 -25.35
C GLU A 282 28.03 29.00 -23.86
N TYR A 283 27.64 27.81 -23.37
CA TYR A 283 27.43 27.57 -21.96
C TYR A 283 28.72 27.82 -21.15
N ARG A 284 29.85 27.28 -21.59
CA ARG A 284 31.16 27.53 -20.94
C ARG A 284 31.51 29.04 -20.90
N LYS A 285 31.30 29.76 -22.02
CA LYS A 285 31.56 31.22 -22.08
C LYS A 285 30.67 32.00 -21.10
N LYS A 286 29.39 31.63 -21.01
CA LYS A 286 28.46 32.27 -20.08
C LYS A 286 28.91 32.06 -18.63
N MET A 287 29.27 30.83 -18.25
CA MET A 287 29.66 30.50 -16.87
C MET A 287 30.97 31.18 -16.45
N LYS A 288 31.96 31.31 -17.36
CA LYS A 288 33.23 32.03 -17.07
C LYS A 288 33.02 33.53 -16.82
N LYS A 289 32.00 34.14 -17.41
CA LYS A 289 31.64 35.56 -17.18
C LYS A 289 31.02 35.83 -15.82
N TRP A 290 30.48 34.79 -15.15
CA TRP A 290 29.84 34.90 -13.84
C TRP A 290 30.82 34.62 -12.68
N THR A 291 32.00 34.08 -12.97
CA THR A 291 33.06 33.74 -11.97
C THR A 291 34.27 34.68 -12.02
N ALA A 292 34.28 35.67 -12.93
CA ALA A 292 35.25 36.76 -13.04
C ALA A 292 34.62 38.07 -12.57
#